data_4010865f74ce015f565a3e8d7474d730
#
_entry.id   4010865f74ce015f565a3e8d7474d730
#
_cell.length_a   1.000
_cell.length_b   1.000
_cell.length_c   1.000
_cell.angle_alpha   90.00
_cell.angle_beta   90.00
_cell.angle_gamma   90.00
#
_symmetry.space_group_name_H-M   'P 1'
#
loop_
_entity.id
_entity.type
_entity.pdbx_description
1 polymer ?
#
loop_
_entity_poly.entity_id
_entity_poly.type
_entity_poly.pdbx_seq_one_letter_code
_entity_poly.pdbx_strand_id
1 'polypeptide(L)'
;MSPLMPNPMPLSTPYPDSPRRAPIGTREKPLPLIIDCDPGHDDAMAIAIALARPELKLLGITTVAGNSTLPNTFLNARRVLALLGASNMPVAAGAAVPLVRPLFTAAYVHGESGLEGADLPEPAGRVHEAGAVDLIAALVAASAERVVLAPLGPLTNIALFIQTHPNLIPKIAHISWMGGAVGEGNVTSAAEFNAYVDPDAASVVFASGIPITMVGLDATHLAKMGSAERLRLEVVGNQAGRIFSELLRFFESFYRERYGWDYCAIHDAVAVAHLVDPDLVAVVHAAVDIELGDLQRGRTVVDWFPDRLRERGRHASVDVAVGVDSERFANLLVDAIGHFD
;
A
#
# COMPACT_ATOMS: atom_id res chain seq x y z
N MET A 1 7.71 -32.34 8.20
CA MET A 1 6.29 -32.10 8.55
C MET A 1 6.11 -30.61 8.50
N SER A 2 5.56 -30.08 7.39
CA SER A 2 5.20 -28.66 7.28
C SER A 2 4.16 -28.34 8.34
N PRO A 3 4.31 -27.23 9.07
CA PRO A 3 3.26 -26.77 9.96
C PRO A 3 1.99 -26.50 9.11
N LEU A 4 0.88 -27.12 9.49
CA LEU A 4 -0.43 -26.83 8.94
C LEU A 4 -0.71 -25.33 9.21
N MET A 5 -0.66 -24.52 8.19
CA MET A 5 -1.25 -23.18 8.22
C MET A 5 -2.72 -23.34 8.63
N PRO A 6 -3.25 -22.56 9.57
CA PRO A 6 -4.66 -22.56 9.84
C PRO A 6 -5.38 -22.28 8.52
N ASN A 7 -6.38 -23.12 8.20
CA ASN A 7 -7.23 -22.90 7.03
C ASN A 7 -7.68 -21.42 7.03
N PRO A 8 -7.54 -20.71 5.90
CA PRO A 8 -8.17 -19.39 5.79
C PRO A 8 -9.64 -19.55 6.12
N MET A 9 -10.17 -18.66 6.92
CA MET A 9 -11.60 -18.66 7.23
C MET A 9 -12.36 -18.70 5.90
N PRO A 10 -13.39 -19.57 5.78
CA PRO A 10 -14.11 -19.69 4.53
C PRO A 10 -14.69 -18.31 4.17
N LEU A 11 -14.48 -17.87 2.93
CA LEU A 11 -15.00 -16.62 2.36
C LEU A 11 -16.55 -16.51 2.41
N SER A 12 -17.22 -17.52 2.96
CA SER A 12 -18.67 -17.68 3.05
C SER A 12 -19.26 -17.43 4.44
N THR A 13 -18.61 -16.68 5.32
CA THR A 13 -19.29 -16.28 6.56
C THR A 13 -20.29 -15.18 6.24
N PRO A 14 -21.58 -15.31 6.62
CA PRO A 14 -22.59 -14.32 6.39
C PRO A 14 -22.39 -13.16 7.39
N TYR A 15 -21.44 -12.28 7.11
CA TYR A 15 -21.50 -10.96 7.69
C TYR A 15 -22.50 -10.13 6.88
N PRO A 16 -23.44 -9.42 7.53
CA PRO A 16 -24.42 -8.63 6.81
C PRO A 16 -23.70 -7.69 5.84
N ASP A 17 -24.25 -7.57 4.63
CA ASP A 17 -23.81 -6.65 3.58
C ASP A 17 -23.60 -5.24 4.15
N SER A 18 -22.42 -4.98 4.67
CA SER A 18 -22.03 -3.62 5.01
C SER A 18 -21.61 -2.96 3.70
N PRO A 19 -22.24 -1.83 3.31
CA PRO A 19 -21.87 -1.17 2.08
C PRO A 19 -20.38 -0.80 2.16
N ARG A 20 -19.62 -1.18 1.15
CA ARG A 20 -18.21 -0.80 1.00
C ARG A 20 -18.10 0.73 1.09
N ARG A 21 -17.13 1.21 1.84
CA ARG A 21 -16.91 2.65 2.05
C ARG A 21 -15.90 3.24 1.09
N ALA A 22 -15.03 2.42 0.49
CA ALA A 22 -14.06 2.87 -0.49
C ALA A 22 -14.79 3.42 -1.73
N PRO A 23 -14.49 4.64 -2.16
CA PRO A 23 -15.02 5.17 -3.39
C PRO A 23 -14.41 4.41 -4.58
N ILE A 24 -15.17 4.33 -5.66
CA ILE A 24 -14.78 3.64 -6.90
C ILE A 24 -14.67 4.69 -7.99
N GLY A 25 -13.52 4.67 -8.69
CA GLY A 25 -13.34 5.46 -9.90
C GLY A 25 -13.96 4.81 -11.12
N THR A 26 -14.33 5.61 -12.10
CA THR A 26 -14.72 5.17 -13.45
C THR A 26 -13.93 5.97 -14.48
N ARG A 27 -13.93 5.52 -15.74
CA ARG A 27 -13.28 6.28 -16.83
C ARG A 27 -13.86 7.68 -16.99
N GLU A 28 -15.18 7.83 -16.80
CA GLU A 28 -15.89 9.10 -16.92
C GLU A 28 -15.66 10.00 -15.69
N LYS A 29 -15.41 9.39 -14.55
CA LYS A 29 -15.17 10.05 -13.27
C LYS A 29 -14.01 9.40 -12.53
N PRO A 30 -12.76 9.66 -12.96
CA PRO A 30 -11.60 9.08 -12.33
C PRO A 30 -11.44 9.56 -10.89
N LEU A 31 -11.02 8.65 -10.01
CA LEU A 31 -10.83 8.90 -8.60
C LEU A 31 -9.54 9.72 -8.37
N PRO A 32 -9.60 10.95 -7.82
CA PRO A 32 -8.38 11.68 -7.47
C PRO A 32 -7.60 10.93 -6.39
N LEU A 33 -6.35 10.58 -6.70
CA LEU A 33 -5.50 9.73 -5.89
C LEU A 33 -4.17 10.42 -5.58
N ILE A 34 -3.70 10.32 -4.34
CA ILE A 34 -2.33 10.62 -3.94
C ILE A 34 -1.75 9.33 -3.35
N ILE A 35 -0.58 8.93 -3.82
CA ILE A 35 0.18 7.80 -3.25
C ILE A 35 1.23 8.36 -2.30
N ASP A 36 1.33 7.78 -1.09
CA ASP A 36 2.43 8.00 -0.14
C ASP A 36 3.14 6.66 0.07
N CYS A 37 4.41 6.56 -0.32
CA CYS A 37 5.08 5.27 -0.48
C CYS A 37 6.55 5.31 -0.03
N ASP A 38 7.14 4.15 0.17
CA ASP A 38 8.57 3.96 0.47
C ASP A 38 9.23 3.02 -0.56
N PRO A 39 9.28 3.39 -1.86
CA PRO A 39 9.36 2.50 -2.99
C PRO A 39 10.35 1.36 -2.88
N GLY A 40 9.76 0.17 -2.70
CA GLY A 40 10.29 -1.15 -2.93
C GLY A 40 9.69 -1.76 -4.20
N HIS A 41 9.73 -3.10 -4.29
CA HIS A 41 9.33 -3.85 -5.49
C HIS A 41 7.84 -3.73 -5.80
N ASP A 42 7.01 -3.82 -4.81
CA ASP A 42 5.55 -3.81 -4.92
C ASP A 42 4.93 -2.40 -4.93
N ASP A 43 5.57 -1.40 -4.27
CA ASP A 43 5.24 0.01 -4.49
C ASP A 43 5.37 0.41 -5.96
N ALA A 44 6.45 -0.04 -6.62
CA ALA A 44 6.67 0.24 -8.03
C ALA A 44 5.52 -0.30 -8.91
N MET A 45 4.97 -1.47 -8.56
CA MET A 45 3.81 -2.06 -9.22
C MET A 45 2.52 -1.29 -8.91
N ALA A 46 2.35 -0.80 -7.69
CA ALA A 46 1.23 0.04 -7.29
C ALA A 46 1.20 1.36 -8.09
N ILE A 47 2.37 1.99 -8.25
CA ILE A 47 2.53 3.20 -9.09
C ILE A 47 2.17 2.91 -10.55
N ALA A 48 2.59 1.75 -11.09
CA ALA A 48 2.24 1.35 -12.45
C ALA A 48 0.72 1.20 -12.63
N ILE A 49 0.02 0.54 -11.71
CA ILE A 49 -1.45 0.45 -11.75
C ILE A 49 -2.07 1.84 -11.72
N ALA A 50 -1.64 2.72 -10.81
CA ALA A 50 -2.22 4.05 -10.66
C ALA A 50 -2.06 4.93 -11.91
N LEU A 51 -0.99 4.75 -12.67
CA LEU A 51 -0.73 5.48 -13.92
C LEU A 51 -1.46 4.88 -15.13
N ALA A 52 -1.58 3.54 -15.18
CA ALA A 52 -2.16 2.84 -16.32
C ALA A 52 -3.69 2.83 -16.32
N ARG A 53 -4.31 2.90 -15.14
CA ARG A 53 -5.77 2.68 -15.01
C ARG A 53 -6.55 3.99 -15.13
N PRO A 54 -7.39 4.12 -16.17
CA PRO A 54 -8.18 5.35 -16.40
C PRO A 54 -9.24 5.63 -15.33
N GLU A 55 -9.54 4.67 -14.47
CA GLU A 55 -10.40 4.81 -13.29
C GLU A 55 -9.75 5.66 -12.19
N LEU A 56 -8.42 5.87 -12.26
CA LEU A 56 -7.65 6.63 -11.29
C LEU A 56 -7.06 7.89 -11.93
N LYS A 57 -7.03 8.98 -11.17
CA LYS A 57 -6.34 10.22 -11.52
C LYS A 57 -5.25 10.47 -10.48
N LEU A 58 -4.06 9.95 -10.74
CA LEU A 58 -2.91 10.18 -9.86
C LEU A 58 -2.54 11.68 -9.90
N LEU A 59 -2.61 12.33 -8.74
CA LEU A 59 -2.33 13.76 -8.58
C LEU A 59 -0.87 14.03 -8.22
N GLY A 60 -0.25 13.11 -7.48
CA GLY A 60 1.14 13.21 -7.03
C GLY A 60 1.54 12.03 -6.18
N ILE A 61 2.84 11.95 -5.92
CA ILE A 61 3.46 10.93 -5.07
C ILE A 61 4.26 11.61 -3.97
N THR A 62 4.14 11.10 -2.75
CA THR A 62 5.00 11.47 -1.65
C THR A 62 5.78 10.27 -1.17
N THR A 63 6.97 10.48 -0.62
CA THR A 63 7.79 9.38 -0.13
C THR A 63 8.09 9.51 1.35
N VAL A 64 8.23 8.38 2.01
CA VAL A 64 8.56 8.23 3.43
C VAL A 64 9.75 7.27 3.57
N ALA A 65 10.47 7.34 4.67
CA ALA A 65 11.43 6.30 5.02
C ALA A 65 10.70 5.08 5.59
N GLY A 66 11.06 3.90 5.12
CA GLY A 66 10.49 2.63 5.52
C GLY A 66 11.29 1.48 4.94
N ASN A 67 10.96 0.95 3.79
CA ASN A 67 11.70 -0.11 3.09
C ASN A 67 13.20 0.23 2.99
N SER A 68 13.52 1.51 2.79
CA SER A 68 14.87 2.05 2.82
C SER A 68 14.88 3.46 3.42
N THR A 69 16.04 4.11 3.43
CA THR A 69 16.15 5.50 3.85
C THR A 69 15.41 6.45 2.90
N LEU A 70 14.97 7.61 3.39
CA LEU A 70 14.24 8.58 2.57
C LEU A 70 14.99 8.98 1.27
N PRO A 71 16.32 9.22 1.25
CA PRO A 71 17.01 9.48 -0.01
C PRO A 71 16.84 8.38 -1.04
N ASN A 72 16.86 7.11 -0.61
CA ASN A 72 16.69 5.96 -1.48
C ASN A 72 15.22 5.85 -1.96
N THR A 73 14.24 5.92 -1.07
CA THR A 73 12.83 5.83 -1.43
C THR A 73 12.42 6.96 -2.37
N PHE A 74 12.92 8.16 -2.14
CA PHE A 74 12.69 9.31 -3.04
C PHE A 74 13.34 9.11 -4.43
N LEU A 75 14.58 8.60 -4.47
CA LEU A 75 15.25 8.27 -5.72
C LEU A 75 14.50 7.18 -6.49
N ASN A 76 14.08 6.11 -5.79
CA ASN A 76 13.36 4.99 -6.37
C ASN A 76 12.01 5.42 -6.97
N ALA A 77 11.22 6.24 -6.27
CA ALA A 77 9.97 6.80 -6.81
C ALA A 77 10.20 7.50 -8.16
N ARG A 78 11.23 8.32 -8.25
CA ARG A 78 11.55 9.05 -9.46
C ARG A 78 12.08 8.15 -10.59
N ARG A 79 12.84 7.09 -10.27
CA ARG A 79 13.29 6.08 -11.23
C ARG A 79 12.12 5.27 -11.79
N VAL A 80 11.18 4.87 -10.93
CA VAL A 80 9.96 4.19 -11.36
C VAL A 80 9.13 5.09 -12.29
N LEU A 81 8.96 6.36 -11.96
CA LEU A 81 8.27 7.32 -12.81
C LEU A 81 8.99 7.55 -14.16
N ALA A 82 10.32 7.55 -14.16
CA ALA A 82 11.09 7.64 -15.40
C ALA A 82 10.90 6.39 -16.27
N LEU A 83 10.90 5.19 -15.68
CA LEU A 83 10.59 3.93 -16.35
C LEU A 83 9.20 3.95 -17.01
N LEU A 84 8.22 4.50 -16.32
CA LEU A 84 6.81 4.53 -16.73
C LEU A 84 6.45 5.77 -17.59
N GLY A 85 7.44 6.55 -18.05
CA GLY A 85 7.22 7.73 -18.90
C GLY A 85 6.50 8.89 -18.19
N ALA A 86 6.42 8.88 -16.84
CA ALA A 86 5.67 9.84 -16.03
C ALA A 86 6.56 10.82 -15.24
N SER A 87 7.75 11.17 -15.74
CA SER A 87 8.74 12.00 -15.04
C SER A 87 8.26 13.41 -14.64
N ASN A 88 7.14 13.88 -15.19
CA ASN A 88 6.53 15.17 -14.83
C ASN A 88 5.55 15.07 -13.66
N MET A 89 5.28 13.86 -13.13
CA MET A 89 4.44 13.67 -11.95
C MET A 89 5.04 14.42 -10.74
N PRO A 90 4.25 15.21 -9.99
CA PRO A 90 4.73 15.81 -8.75
C PRO A 90 5.18 14.76 -7.75
N VAL A 91 6.44 14.84 -7.30
CA VAL A 91 7.00 13.96 -6.27
C VAL A 91 7.66 14.81 -5.19
N ALA A 92 7.35 14.52 -3.92
CA ALA A 92 7.97 15.21 -2.77
C ALA A 92 8.53 14.21 -1.76
N ALA A 93 9.71 14.53 -1.21
CA ALA A 93 10.29 13.81 -0.09
C ALA A 93 9.59 14.20 1.22
N GLY A 94 9.34 13.23 2.09
CA GLY A 94 8.64 13.44 3.36
C GLY A 94 9.49 13.14 4.59
N ALA A 95 8.93 12.36 5.52
CA ALA A 95 9.57 12.03 6.78
C ALA A 95 10.75 11.05 6.59
N ALA A 96 11.89 11.41 7.14
CA ALA A 96 13.09 10.54 7.15
C ALA A 96 13.12 9.60 8.36
N VAL A 97 12.27 9.82 9.34
CA VAL A 97 12.17 9.02 10.57
C VAL A 97 10.72 8.95 11.03
N PRO A 98 10.32 7.89 11.75
CA PRO A 98 9.02 7.78 12.39
C PRO A 98 8.75 8.92 13.39
N LEU A 99 7.49 9.13 13.79
CA LEU A 99 7.10 10.20 14.72
C LEU A 99 7.82 10.11 16.08
N VAL A 100 7.96 8.90 16.61
CA VAL A 100 8.49 8.68 17.95
C VAL A 100 9.63 7.66 17.98
N ARG A 101 9.55 6.61 17.14
CA ARG A 101 10.45 5.47 17.18
C ARG A 101 11.69 5.68 16.30
N PRO A 102 12.82 4.99 16.57
CA PRO A 102 13.92 4.96 15.61
C PRO A 102 13.49 4.28 14.31
N LEU A 103 14.04 4.73 13.19
CA LEU A 103 13.81 4.12 11.88
C LEU A 103 14.27 2.66 11.88
N PHE A 104 13.41 1.78 11.37
CA PHE A 104 13.69 0.39 11.06
C PHE A 104 13.45 0.18 9.57
N THR A 105 14.41 -0.37 8.84
CA THR A 105 14.34 -0.55 7.38
C THR A 105 14.28 -2.03 6.99
N ALA A 106 13.83 -2.30 5.75
CA ALA A 106 13.68 -3.63 5.20
C ALA A 106 14.75 -3.96 4.13
N ALA A 107 16.01 -3.53 4.33
CA ALA A 107 17.09 -3.85 3.40
C ALA A 107 17.28 -5.37 3.19
N TYR A 108 16.91 -6.17 4.18
CA TYR A 108 16.93 -7.65 4.08
C TYR A 108 15.87 -8.20 3.10
N VAL A 109 14.89 -7.40 2.68
CA VAL A 109 13.85 -7.77 1.70
C VAL A 109 14.14 -7.16 0.33
N HIS A 110 14.42 -5.85 0.30
CA HIS A 110 14.44 -5.03 -0.91
C HIS A 110 15.87 -4.69 -1.39
N GLY A 111 16.91 -5.13 -0.65
CA GLY A 111 18.30 -4.76 -0.87
C GLY A 111 18.65 -3.38 -0.27
N GLU A 112 19.92 -3.02 -0.29
CA GLU A 112 20.41 -1.78 0.33
C GLU A 112 19.83 -0.50 -0.32
N SER A 113 19.63 -0.54 -1.63
CA SER A 113 18.99 0.58 -2.36
C SER A 113 17.47 0.65 -2.15
N GLY A 114 16.86 -0.41 -1.65
CA GLY A 114 15.41 -0.57 -1.50
C GLY A 114 14.69 -1.03 -2.78
N LEU A 115 15.39 -1.14 -3.93
CA LEU A 115 14.80 -1.58 -5.20
C LEU A 115 15.86 -2.25 -6.07
N GLU A 116 16.49 -3.30 -5.51
CA GLU A 116 17.51 -4.06 -6.21
C GLU A 116 16.90 -5.10 -7.17
N GLY A 117 17.71 -5.58 -8.12
CA GLY A 117 17.34 -6.67 -9.04
C GLY A 117 17.15 -6.25 -10.49
N ALA A 118 17.10 -4.95 -10.80
CA ALA A 118 17.02 -4.43 -12.15
C ALA A 118 17.73 -3.08 -12.30
N ASP A 119 18.17 -2.77 -13.53
CA ASP A 119 18.72 -1.46 -13.86
C ASP A 119 17.57 -0.50 -14.26
N LEU A 120 17.17 0.35 -13.32
CA LEU A 120 16.18 1.37 -13.59
C LEU A 120 16.83 2.60 -14.25
N PRO A 121 16.08 3.33 -15.10
CA PRO A 121 16.56 4.56 -15.70
C PRO A 121 16.87 5.63 -14.66
N GLU A 122 17.79 6.54 -15.01
CA GLU A 122 18.08 7.69 -14.17
C GLU A 122 16.84 8.61 -14.07
N PRO A 123 16.60 9.19 -12.88
CA PRO A 123 15.41 10.00 -12.67
C PRO A 123 15.47 11.29 -13.50
N ALA A 124 14.37 11.57 -14.17
CA ALA A 124 14.17 12.80 -14.93
C ALA A 124 13.08 13.68 -14.26
N GLY A 125 12.87 14.88 -14.83
CA GLY A 125 11.85 15.81 -14.33
C GLY A 125 12.31 16.65 -13.14
N ARG A 126 11.43 17.56 -12.72
CA ARG A 126 11.70 18.49 -11.62
C ARG A 126 11.36 17.85 -10.28
N VAL A 127 12.15 18.18 -9.27
CA VAL A 127 11.86 17.88 -7.87
C VAL A 127 10.90 18.95 -7.35
N HIS A 128 9.87 18.54 -6.60
CA HIS A 128 9.02 19.47 -5.89
C HIS A 128 9.78 19.97 -4.66
N GLU A 129 9.89 21.30 -4.52
CA GLU A 129 10.71 21.91 -3.45
C GLU A 129 10.06 21.80 -2.06
N ALA A 130 8.72 21.75 -2.00
CA ALA A 130 7.99 21.54 -0.76
C ALA A 130 8.07 20.08 -0.32
N GLY A 131 7.99 19.85 1.00
CA GLY A 131 7.93 18.50 1.56
C GLY A 131 6.62 17.77 1.26
N ALA A 132 6.58 16.48 1.62
CA ALA A 132 5.42 15.63 1.37
C ALA A 132 4.10 16.19 1.94
N VAL A 133 4.12 16.66 3.18
CA VAL A 133 2.93 17.19 3.86
C VAL A 133 2.36 18.41 3.13
N ASP A 134 3.24 19.31 2.69
CA ASP A 134 2.83 20.50 1.93
C ASP A 134 2.32 20.14 0.54
N LEU A 135 2.93 19.16 -0.13
CA LEU A 135 2.44 18.67 -1.43
C LEU A 135 1.06 18.04 -1.28
N ILE A 136 0.85 17.16 -0.30
CA ILE A 136 -0.47 16.58 -0.02
C ILE A 136 -1.49 17.70 0.21
N ALA A 137 -1.17 18.67 1.07
CA ALA A 137 -2.06 19.77 1.40
C ALA A 137 -2.41 20.62 0.16
N ALA A 138 -1.44 20.93 -0.67
CA ALA A 138 -1.64 21.70 -1.90
C ALA A 138 -2.53 20.95 -2.91
N LEU A 139 -2.28 19.66 -3.14
CA LEU A 139 -3.06 18.82 -4.06
C LEU A 139 -4.50 18.62 -3.56
N VAL A 140 -4.69 18.35 -2.27
CA VAL A 140 -6.01 18.23 -1.64
C VAL A 140 -6.77 19.55 -1.69
N ALA A 141 -6.12 20.68 -1.39
CA ALA A 141 -6.75 21.99 -1.45
C ALA A 141 -7.22 22.36 -2.87
N ALA A 142 -6.38 22.07 -3.88
CA ALA A 142 -6.63 22.37 -5.28
C ALA A 142 -7.66 21.42 -5.94
N SER A 143 -7.89 20.24 -5.38
CA SER A 143 -8.85 19.30 -5.95
C SER A 143 -10.29 19.79 -5.81
N ALA A 144 -11.04 19.72 -6.91
CA ALA A 144 -12.47 20.00 -6.91
C ALA A 144 -13.29 18.88 -6.25
N GLU A 145 -12.77 17.64 -6.28
CA GLU A 145 -13.39 16.47 -5.68
C GLU A 145 -12.63 16.05 -4.43
N ARG A 146 -13.27 15.22 -3.59
CA ARG A 146 -12.62 14.61 -2.44
C ARG A 146 -11.55 13.63 -2.92
N VAL A 147 -10.39 13.66 -2.27
CA VAL A 147 -9.19 12.89 -2.67
C VAL A 147 -9.11 11.59 -1.88
N VAL A 148 -8.64 10.54 -2.52
CA VAL A 148 -8.21 9.30 -1.85
C VAL A 148 -6.71 9.36 -1.60
N LEU A 149 -6.30 8.98 -0.40
CA LEU A 149 -4.91 8.74 -0.05
C LEU A 149 -4.64 7.23 -0.10
N ALA A 150 -3.62 6.82 -0.81
CA ALA A 150 -3.11 5.44 -0.80
C ALA A 150 -1.72 5.40 -0.17
N PRO A 151 -1.62 5.36 1.16
CA PRO A 151 -0.35 5.11 1.82
C PRO A 151 0.01 3.62 1.66
N LEU A 152 1.23 3.39 1.15
CA LEU A 152 1.80 2.06 0.90
C LEU A 152 2.91 1.73 1.89
N GLY A 153 3.45 2.76 2.56
CA GLY A 153 4.47 2.68 3.59
C GLY A 153 3.97 3.06 4.99
N PRO A 154 4.92 3.33 5.92
CA PRO A 154 4.60 3.85 7.25
C PRO A 154 3.79 5.15 7.19
N LEU A 155 2.80 5.30 8.05
CA LEU A 155 1.80 6.38 8.01
C LEU A 155 2.30 7.75 8.48
N THR A 156 3.62 7.94 8.63
CA THR A 156 4.24 9.16 9.19
C THR A 156 3.79 10.43 8.48
N ASN A 157 3.87 10.48 7.15
CA ASN A 157 3.47 11.67 6.37
C ASN A 157 1.97 11.95 6.52
N ILE A 158 1.14 10.91 6.51
CA ILE A 158 -0.32 11.04 6.63
C ILE A 158 -0.71 11.55 8.02
N ALA A 159 -0.07 11.04 9.07
CA ALA A 159 -0.29 11.53 10.43
C ALA A 159 0.12 13.00 10.58
N LEU A 160 1.28 13.39 10.05
CA LEU A 160 1.73 14.78 10.04
C LEU A 160 0.76 15.67 9.25
N PHE A 161 0.27 15.23 8.10
CA PHE A 161 -0.75 15.97 7.32
C PHE A 161 -2.03 16.18 8.14
N ILE A 162 -2.56 15.14 8.80
CA ILE A 162 -3.77 15.22 9.63
C ILE A 162 -3.58 16.22 10.77
N GLN A 163 -2.41 16.20 11.43
CA GLN A 163 -2.12 17.07 12.56
C GLN A 163 -1.91 18.53 12.16
N THR A 164 -1.29 18.78 11.00
CA THR A 164 -0.94 20.14 10.55
C THR A 164 -2.02 20.80 9.70
N HIS A 165 -2.86 20.00 9.02
CA HIS A 165 -3.92 20.50 8.13
C HIS A 165 -5.31 19.92 8.47
N PRO A 166 -5.80 20.00 9.72
CA PRO A 166 -7.08 19.40 10.12
C PRO A 166 -8.28 19.96 9.34
N ASN A 167 -8.18 21.17 8.83
CA ASN A 167 -9.19 21.81 7.99
C ASN A 167 -9.34 21.14 6.61
N LEU A 168 -8.37 20.36 6.15
CA LEU A 168 -8.42 19.63 4.89
C LEU A 168 -8.96 18.20 5.03
N ILE A 169 -9.08 17.67 6.25
CA ILE A 169 -9.62 16.33 6.50
C ILE A 169 -10.98 16.09 5.81
N PRO A 170 -11.95 17.05 5.82
CA PRO A 170 -13.22 16.85 5.12
C PRO A 170 -13.11 16.67 3.60
N LYS A 171 -11.98 17.06 3.01
CA LYS A 171 -11.68 16.87 1.58
C LYS A 171 -11.07 15.49 1.28
N ILE A 172 -10.73 14.70 2.27
CA ILE A 172 -10.30 13.31 2.09
C ILE A 172 -11.54 12.42 2.00
N ALA A 173 -11.63 11.66 0.91
CA ALA A 173 -12.73 10.72 0.71
C ALA A 173 -12.50 9.42 1.47
N HIS A 174 -11.26 8.94 1.44
CA HIS A 174 -10.89 7.61 1.93
C HIS A 174 -9.37 7.49 2.07
N ILE A 175 -8.93 6.58 2.93
CA ILE A 175 -7.55 6.09 3.00
C ILE A 175 -7.56 4.60 2.63
N SER A 176 -6.79 4.22 1.60
CA SER A 176 -6.51 2.82 1.27
C SER A 176 -5.08 2.51 1.69
N TRP A 177 -4.92 1.94 2.86
CA TRP A 177 -3.60 1.70 3.44
C TRP A 177 -3.14 0.27 3.26
N MET A 178 -1.95 0.07 2.66
CA MET A 178 -1.24 -1.20 2.80
C MET A 178 -0.56 -1.23 4.17
N GLY A 179 -1.01 -2.11 5.03
CA GLY A 179 -0.44 -2.28 6.37
C GLY A 179 -1.32 -3.08 7.31
N GLY A 180 -0.71 -3.52 8.39
CA GLY A 180 -1.36 -4.29 9.43
C GLY A 180 -1.59 -5.75 9.10
N ALA A 181 -2.08 -6.47 10.09
CA ALA A 181 -2.48 -7.87 9.99
C ALA A 181 -3.54 -8.19 11.04
N VAL A 182 -4.45 -9.08 10.71
CA VAL A 182 -5.41 -9.66 11.67
C VAL A 182 -4.76 -10.84 12.39
N GLY A 183 -4.06 -11.67 11.61
CA GLY A 183 -3.37 -12.86 12.07
C GLY A 183 -1.91 -12.60 12.41
N GLU A 184 -1.01 -13.22 11.68
CA GLU A 184 0.43 -13.18 11.92
C GLU A 184 1.09 -11.99 11.21
N GLY A 185 2.02 -11.32 11.90
CA GLY A 185 2.86 -10.28 11.33
C GLY A 185 4.04 -10.84 10.53
N ASN A 186 4.77 -9.96 9.84
CA ASN A 186 5.97 -10.31 9.06
C ASN A 186 7.28 -9.80 9.67
N VAL A 187 7.24 -8.77 10.53
CA VAL A 187 8.42 -8.28 11.29
C VAL A 187 8.50 -8.95 12.65
N THR A 188 7.39 -8.98 13.37
CA THR A 188 7.21 -9.78 14.58
C THR A 188 6.03 -10.72 14.37
N SER A 189 5.83 -11.68 15.29
CA SER A 189 4.62 -12.52 15.24
C SER A 189 3.30 -11.75 15.38
N ALA A 190 3.36 -10.48 15.79
CA ALA A 190 2.19 -9.66 16.07
C ALA A 190 2.01 -8.49 15.11
N ALA A 191 3.05 -8.04 14.42
CA ALA A 191 3.03 -6.79 13.67
C ALA A 191 3.53 -6.94 12.23
N GLU A 192 2.79 -6.30 11.33
CA GLU A 192 3.18 -6.04 9.96
C GLU A 192 4.16 -4.84 9.93
N PHE A 193 5.02 -4.79 8.90
CA PHE A 193 6.15 -3.87 8.77
C PHE A 193 5.75 -2.39 8.87
N ASN A 194 4.79 -1.92 8.07
CA ASN A 194 4.38 -0.51 8.04
C ASN A 194 3.81 -0.06 9.39
N ALA A 195 3.00 -0.90 10.02
CA ALA A 195 2.47 -0.68 11.36
C ALA A 195 3.57 -0.74 12.43
N TYR A 196 4.55 -1.62 12.28
CA TYR A 196 5.67 -1.74 13.21
C TYR A 196 6.63 -0.55 13.15
N VAL A 197 6.90 -0.02 11.95
CA VAL A 197 7.84 1.11 11.75
C VAL A 197 7.32 2.36 12.47
N ASP A 198 6.06 2.75 12.23
CA ASP A 198 5.47 3.93 12.90
C ASP A 198 4.07 3.66 13.45
N PRO A 199 3.95 2.92 14.57
CA PRO A 199 2.67 2.65 15.20
C PRO A 199 2.01 3.92 15.76
N ASP A 200 2.82 4.90 16.16
CA ASP A 200 2.34 6.17 16.70
C ASP A 200 1.61 6.96 15.59
N ALA A 201 2.16 7.00 14.38
CA ALA A 201 1.48 7.57 13.21
C ALA A 201 0.22 6.79 12.83
N ALA A 202 0.29 5.45 12.82
CA ALA A 202 -0.89 4.62 12.56
C ALA A 202 -2.01 4.90 13.55
N SER A 203 -1.71 5.03 14.84
CA SER A 203 -2.70 5.39 15.86
C SER A 203 -3.37 6.75 15.58
N VAL A 204 -2.62 7.77 15.16
CA VAL A 204 -3.16 9.08 14.76
C VAL A 204 -4.12 8.94 13.59
N VAL A 205 -3.73 8.19 12.55
CA VAL A 205 -4.53 8.04 11.33
C VAL A 205 -5.82 7.28 11.61
N PHE A 206 -5.76 6.19 12.37
CA PHE A 206 -6.96 5.40 12.72
C PHE A 206 -7.93 6.16 13.64
N ALA A 207 -7.43 7.12 14.42
CA ALA A 207 -8.26 8.00 15.27
C ALA A 207 -8.82 9.22 14.51
N SER A 208 -8.45 9.46 13.25
CA SER A 208 -8.79 10.68 12.49
C SER A 208 -10.27 10.80 12.09
N GLY A 209 -11.00 9.69 12.10
CA GLY A 209 -12.39 9.64 11.59
C GLY A 209 -12.51 9.59 10.07
N ILE A 210 -11.41 9.58 9.33
CA ILE A 210 -11.42 9.35 7.87
C ILE A 210 -11.76 7.87 7.62
N PRO A 211 -12.65 7.53 6.66
CA PRO A 211 -12.88 6.15 6.28
C PRO A 211 -11.61 5.46 5.80
N ILE A 212 -11.32 4.26 6.30
CA ILE A 212 -10.09 3.51 6.00
C ILE A 212 -10.44 2.12 5.46
N THR A 213 -9.75 1.69 4.41
CA THR A 213 -9.55 0.28 4.09
C THR A 213 -8.13 -0.12 4.52
N MET A 214 -8.02 -1.02 5.47
CA MET A 214 -6.77 -1.66 5.88
C MET A 214 -6.54 -2.90 5.00
N VAL A 215 -5.56 -2.83 4.11
CA VAL A 215 -5.18 -3.92 3.20
C VAL A 215 -3.97 -4.63 3.80
N GLY A 216 -4.24 -5.48 4.79
CA GLY A 216 -3.22 -6.16 5.59
C GLY A 216 -2.73 -7.49 4.99
N LEU A 217 -1.81 -8.13 5.72
CA LEU A 217 -1.15 -9.37 5.29
C LEU A 217 -2.14 -10.52 5.02
N ASP A 218 -3.28 -10.56 5.73
CA ASP A 218 -4.29 -11.61 5.54
C ASP A 218 -4.87 -11.65 4.12
N ALA A 219 -4.93 -10.51 3.46
CA ALA A 219 -5.29 -10.41 2.04
C ALA A 219 -4.05 -10.47 1.14
N THR A 220 -3.01 -9.66 1.44
CA THR A 220 -1.91 -9.45 0.50
C THR A 220 -1.00 -10.66 0.33
N HIS A 221 -0.85 -11.54 1.33
CA HIS A 221 -0.18 -12.83 1.17
C HIS A 221 -0.83 -13.75 0.13
N LEU A 222 -2.08 -13.48 -0.24
CA LEU A 222 -2.80 -14.22 -1.28
C LEU A 222 -2.63 -13.60 -2.68
N ALA A 223 -2.07 -12.40 -2.80
CA ALA A 223 -1.76 -11.75 -4.08
C ALA A 223 -0.44 -12.28 -4.65
N LYS A 224 -0.49 -13.48 -5.21
CA LYS A 224 0.68 -14.26 -5.60
C LYS A 224 1.14 -13.93 -7.01
N MET A 225 2.45 -13.69 -7.14
CA MET A 225 3.12 -13.54 -8.41
C MET A 225 4.34 -14.47 -8.43
N GLY A 226 4.30 -15.49 -9.29
CA GLY A 226 5.34 -16.48 -9.44
C GLY A 226 5.96 -16.49 -10.84
N SER A 227 6.62 -17.58 -11.17
CA SER A 227 7.30 -17.73 -12.47
C SER A 227 6.37 -17.63 -13.67
N ALA A 228 5.11 -18.04 -13.54
CA ALA A 228 4.11 -17.93 -14.60
C ALA A 228 3.75 -16.48 -14.90
N GLU A 229 3.46 -15.69 -13.84
CA GLU A 229 3.13 -14.26 -13.96
C GLU A 229 4.33 -13.46 -14.44
N ARG A 230 5.54 -13.79 -13.96
CA ARG A 230 6.78 -13.18 -14.40
C ARG A 230 7.01 -13.40 -15.92
N LEU A 231 6.78 -14.61 -16.40
CA LEU A 231 6.85 -14.89 -17.85
C LEU A 231 5.82 -14.06 -18.64
N ARG A 232 4.61 -13.85 -18.09
CA ARG A 232 3.60 -12.99 -18.73
C ARG A 232 4.10 -11.54 -18.88
N LEU A 233 4.80 -11.01 -17.86
CA LEU A 233 5.42 -9.68 -17.94
C LEU A 233 6.52 -9.63 -19.03
N GLU A 234 7.33 -10.67 -19.18
CA GLU A 234 8.32 -10.74 -20.27
C GLU A 234 7.65 -10.76 -21.65
N VAL A 235 6.54 -11.49 -21.79
CA VAL A 235 5.77 -11.62 -23.04
C VAL A 235 5.09 -10.31 -23.45
N VAL A 236 4.82 -9.39 -22.50
CA VAL A 236 4.35 -8.03 -22.83
C VAL A 236 5.28 -7.34 -23.85
N GLY A 237 6.60 -7.57 -23.75
CA GLY A 237 7.59 -7.16 -24.75
C GLY A 237 8.03 -5.70 -24.68
N ASN A 238 7.51 -4.91 -23.73
CA ASN A 238 7.94 -3.53 -23.49
C ASN A 238 9.07 -3.44 -22.43
N GLN A 239 9.64 -2.24 -22.24
CA GLN A 239 10.71 -2.04 -21.27
C GLN A 239 10.21 -2.26 -19.83
N ALA A 240 9.02 -1.77 -19.51
CA ALA A 240 8.43 -1.92 -18.18
C ALA A 240 8.25 -3.40 -17.81
N GLY A 241 7.65 -4.22 -18.68
CA GLY A 241 7.45 -5.65 -18.44
C GLY A 241 8.75 -6.40 -18.16
N ARG A 242 9.82 -6.09 -18.92
CA ARG A 242 11.15 -6.68 -18.67
C ARG A 242 11.69 -6.30 -17.31
N ILE A 243 11.68 -5.02 -16.96
CA ILE A 243 12.23 -4.53 -15.68
C ILE A 243 11.40 -5.07 -14.51
N PHE A 244 10.07 -5.07 -14.59
CA PHE A 244 9.23 -5.65 -13.55
C PHE A 244 9.42 -7.17 -13.41
N SER A 245 9.71 -7.89 -14.51
CA SER A 245 10.08 -9.31 -14.44
C SER A 245 11.41 -9.51 -13.70
N GLU A 246 12.41 -8.66 -13.94
CA GLU A 246 13.71 -8.71 -13.24
C GLU A 246 13.54 -8.39 -11.74
N LEU A 247 12.79 -7.34 -11.39
CA LEU A 247 12.45 -6.99 -10.01
C LEU A 247 11.73 -8.14 -9.28
N LEU A 248 10.73 -8.76 -9.92
CA LEU A 248 10.04 -9.92 -9.36
C LEU A 248 10.97 -11.10 -9.12
N ARG A 249 11.92 -11.36 -10.03
CA ARG A 249 12.91 -12.43 -9.84
C ARG A 249 13.77 -12.24 -8.60
N PHE A 250 14.18 -10.99 -8.34
CA PHE A 250 14.91 -10.65 -7.12
C PHE A 250 14.04 -10.87 -5.89
N PHE A 251 12.80 -10.37 -5.93
CA PHE A 251 11.85 -10.45 -4.82
C PHE A 251 11.44 -11.89 -4.50
N GLU A 252 11.26 -12.76 -5.52
CA GLU A 252 11.03 -14.22 -5.34
C GLU A 252 12.16 -14.89 -4.53
N SER A 253 13.41 -14.43 -4.65
CA SER A 253 14.52 -15.02 -3.92
C SER A 253 14.35 -14.88 -2.41
N PHE A 254 13.92 -13.72 -1.93
CA PHE A 254 13.60 -13.48 -0.53
C PHE A 254 12.47 -14.40 -0.03
N TYR A 255 11.36 -14.51 -0.77
CA TYR A 255 10.25 -15.35 -0.36
C TYR A 255 10.62 -16.85 -0.33
N ARG A 256 11.43 -17.27 -1.29
CA ARG A 256 11.95 -18.65 -1.30
C ARG A 256 12.86 -18.94 -0.11
N GLU A 257 13.76 -18.04 0.21
CA GLU A 257 14.69 -18.20 1.31
C GLU A 257 13.98 -18.10 2.67
N ARG A 258 13.07 -17.15 2.84
CA ARG A 258 12.43 -16.86 4.11
C ARG A 258 11.27 -17.80 4.43
N TYR A 259 10.44 -18.13 3.42
CA TYR A 259 9.18 -18.86 3.60
C TYR A 259 9.13 -20.20 2.87
N GLY A 260 10.10 -20.48 1.99
CA GLY A 260 10.08 -21.66 1.12
C GLY A 260 9.01 -21.59 0.01
N TRP A 261 8.53 -20.38 -0.32
CA TRP A 261 7.52 -20.18 -1.36
C TRP A 261 8.19 -20.08 -2.75
N ASP A 262 7.49 -20.53 -3.77
CA ASP A 262 7.88 -20.43 -5.17
C ASP A 262 7.24 -19.22 -5.90
N TYR A 263 6.70 -18.29 -5.14
CA TYR A 263 6.11 -17.02 -5.55
C TYR A 263 6.46 -15.92 -4.53
N CYS A 264 6.31 -14.66 -4.93
CA CYS A 264 6.26 -13.54 -4.01
C CYS A 264 4.81 -13.07 -3.80
N ALA A 265 4.54 -12.53 -2.62
CA ALA A 265 3.30 -11.81 -2.34
C ALA A 265 3.51 -10.34 -2.72
N ILE A 266 2.54 -9.77 -3.45
CA ILE A 266 2.55 -8.35 -3.83
C ILE A 266 1.59 -7.62 -2.90
N HIS A 267 2.14 -6.78 -2.03
CA HIS A 267 1.36 -6.14 -0.98
C HIS A 267 0.73 -4.83 -1.45
N ASP A 268 1.55 -3.84 -1.77
CA ASP A 268 1.14 -2.46 -2.02
C ASP A 268 0.20 -2.29 -3.20
N ALA A 269 0.47 -3.03 -4.26
CA ALA A 269 -0.34 -2.98 -5.45
C ALA A 269 -1.80 -3.41 -5.22
N VAL A 270 -2.08 -4.25 -4.19
CA VAL A 270 -3.46 -4.62 -3.82
C VAL A 270 -4.23 -3.41 -3.29
N ALA A 271 -3.57 -2.54 -2.50
CA ALA A 271 -4.19 -1.35 -1.94
C ALA A 271 -4.60 -0.31 -3.00
N VAL A 272 -3.96 -0.35 -4.17
CA VAL A 272 -4.33 0.49 -5.32
C VAL A 272 -5.32 -0.25 -6.23
N ALA A 273 -5.11 -1.54 -6.47
CA ALA A 273 -5.92 -2.34 -7.40
C ALA A 273 -7.40 -2.41 -6.97
N HIS A 274 -7.68 -2.51 -5.67
CA HIS A 274 -9.06 -2.56 -5.19
C HIS A 274 -9.84 -1.24 -5.37
N LEU A 275 -9.16 -0.11 -5.59
CA LEU A 275 -9.81 1.16 -5.95
C LEU A 275 -10.28 1.17 -7.40
N VAL A 276 -9.70 0.32 -8.23
CA VAL A 276 -10.09 0.07 -9.64
C VAL A 276 -11.16 -1.00 -9.70
N ASP A 277 -10.96 -2.07 -8.96
CA ASP A 277 -11.80 -3.26 -8.94
C ASP A 277 -12.15 -3.63 -7.49
N PRO A 278 -13.27 -3.14 -6.97
CA PRO A 278 -13.64 -3.33 -5.57
C PRO A 278 -13.99 -4.79 -5.23
N ASP A 279 -14.30 -5.62 -6.22
CA ASP A 279 -14.59 -7.04 -6.00
C ASP A 279 -13.32 -7.89 -5.92
N LEU A 280 -12.16 -7.25 -6.13
CA LEU A 280 -10.85 -7.89 -6.01
C LEU A 280 -10.57 -8.36 -4.59
N VAL A 281 -11.01 -7.60 -3.57
CA VAL A 281 -10.76 -7.92 -2.17
C VAL A 281 -12.05 -8.25 -1.41
N ALA A 282 -11.99 -9.27 -0.54
CA ALA A 282 -13.02 -9.50 0.45
C ALA A 282 -12.72 -8.65 1.69
N VAL A 283 -13.71 -7.91 2.18
CA VAL A 283 -13.56 -7.04 3.36
C VAL A 283 -14.52 -7.40 4.48
N VAL A 284 -14.08 -7.19 5.71
CA VAL A 284 -14.93 -7.21 6.92
C VAL A 284 -14.92 -5.84 7.57
N HIS A 285 -16.06 -5.39 8.04
CA HIS A 285 -16.19 -4.12 8.73
C HIS A 285 -15.87 -4.28 10.21
N ALA A 286 -14.89 -3.54 10.73
CA ALA A 286 -14.33 -3.74 12.06
C ALA A 286 -13.99 -2.42 12.77
N ALA A 287 -13.76 -2.48 14.07
CA ALA A 287 -12.97 -1.48 14.78
C ALA A 287 -11.52 -1.97 14.86
N VAL A 288 -10.58 -1.07 14.63
CA VAL A 288 -9.15 -1.37 14.68
C VAL A 288 -8.46 -0.42 15.64
N ASP A 289 -7.66 -0.98 16.55
CA ASP A 289 -6.76 -0.24 17.43
C ASP A 289 -5.31 -0.58 17.07
N ILE A 290 -4.40 0.34 17.35
CA ILE A 290 -2.96 0.13 17.14
C ILE A 290 -2.30 -0.04 18.50
N GLU A 291 -1.60 -1.15 18.72
CA GLU A 291 -0.88 -1.41 19.96
C GLU A 291 0.47 -0.68 19.95
N LEU A 292 0.69 0.16 20.97
CA LEU A 292 1.89 1.00 21.11
C LEU A 292 2.92 0.43 22.10
N GLY A 293 2.52 -0.56 22.90
CA GLY A 293 3.39 -1.18 23.89
C GLY A 293 4.49 -2.04 23.26
N ASP A 294 5.66 -2.07 23.89
CA ASP A 294 6.86 -2.68 23.30
C ASP A 294 6.71 -4.16 22.95
N LEU A 295 5.91 -4.93 23.71
CA LEU A 295 5.73 -6.37 23.47
C LEU A 295 4.99 -6.68 22.17
N GLN A 296 4.01 -5.84 21.80
CA GLN A 296 3.17 -6.02 20.63
C GLN A 296 3.15 -4.76 19.74
N ARG A 297 4.24 -4.01 19.77
CA ARG A 297 4.40 -2.77 18.99
C ARG A 297 3.94 -2.95 17.55
N GLY A 298 3.01 -2.08 17.13
CA GLY A 298 2.49 -2.08 15.76
C GLY A 298 1.46 -3.16 15.47
N ARG A 299 1.02 -3.95 16.45
CA ARG A 299 -0.09 -4.88 16.22
C ARG A 299 -1.37 -4.11 15.95
N THR A 300 -2.07 -4.48 14.88
CA THR A 300 -3.42 -4.04 14.60
C THR A 300 -4.41 -4.97 15.29
N VAL A 301 -5.11 -4.44 16.29
CA VAL A 301 -6.10 -5.19 17.10
C VAL A 301 -7.47 -5.02 16.47
N VAL A 302 -7.92 -6.03 15.74
CA VAL A 302 -9.15 -5.99 14.97
C VAL A 302 -10.31 -6.62 15.73
N ASP A 303 -11.40 -5.85 15.92
CA ASP A 303 -12.64 -6.32 16.53
C ASP A 303 -13.81 -6.15 15.55
N TRP A 304 -14.31 -7.26 15.01
CA TRP A 304 -15.44 -7.31 14.10
C TRP A 304 -16.72 -7.91 14.69
N PHE A 305 -16.77 -8.19 16.00
CA PHE A 305 -17.95 -8.76 16.63
C PHE A 305 -18.95 -7.65 17.01
N PRO A 306 -20.10 -7.51 16.32
CA PRO A 306 -21.04 -6.40 16.52
C PRO A 306 -21.54 -6.25 17.95
N ASP A 307 -21.82 -7.36 18.64
CA ASP A 307 -22.32 -7.33 20.01
C ASP A 307 -21.26 -6.81 20.97
N ARG A 308 -20.02 -7.29 20.83
CA ARG A 308 -18.88 -6.82 21.66
C ARG A 308 -18.59 -5.34 21.45
N LEU A 309 -18.65 -4.87 20.19
CA LEU A 309 -18.49 -3.44 19.89
C LEU A 309 -19.60 -2.60 20.53
N ARG A 310 -20.86 -3.05 20.41
CA ARG A 310 -22.02 -2.36 21.01
C ARG A 310 -21.93 -2.28 22.53
N GLU A 311 -21.57 -3.38 23.20
CA GLU A 311 -21.39 -3.44 24.66
C GLU A 311 -20.31 -2.46 25.15
N ARG A 312 -19.29 -2.19 24.32
CA ARG A 312 -18.19 -1.26 24.62
C ARG A 312 -18.45 0.16 24.10
N GLY A 313 -19.61 0.46 23.54
CA GLY A 313 -19.92 1.77 22.95
C GLY A 313 -19.05 2.12 21.75
N ARG A 314 -18.51 1.11 21.05
CA ARG A 314 -17.67 1.26 19.87
C ARG A 314 -18.45 0.99 18.58
N HIS A 315 -17.94 1.50 17.49
CA HIS A 315 -18.48 1.27 16.15
C HIS A 315 -17.37 0.76 15.24
N ALA A 316 -17.75 -0.12 14.33
CA ALA A 316 -16.89 -0.47 13.22
C ALA A 316 -16.66 0.77 12.33
N SER A 317 -15.42 1.07 12.01
CA SER A 317 -15.02 2.27 11.23
C SER A 317 -14.03 1.98 10.12
N VAL A 318 -13.51 0.75 10.07
CA VAL A 318 -12.47 0.31 9.15
C VAL A 318 -12.98 -0.88 8.34
N ASP A 319 -12.79 -0.84 7.03
CA ASP A 319 -12.92 -2.01 6.16
C ASP A 319 -11.58 -2.75 6.21
N VAL A 320 -11.56 -3.99 6.70
CA VAL A 320 -10.36 -4.82 6.81
C VAL A 320 -10.39 -5.86 5.71
N ALA A 321 -9.40 -5.83 4.82
CA ALA A 321 -9.25 -6.82 3.76
C ALA A 321 -8.78 -8.15 4.35
N VAL A 322 -9.52 -9.23 4.06
CA VAL A 322 -9.28 -10.58 4.58
C VAL A 322 -9.06 -11.61 3.47
N GLY A 323 -9.07 -11.19 2.22
CA GLY A 323 -8.81 -12.04 1.07
C GLY A 323 -8.67 -11.23 -0.21
N VAL A 324 -8.02 -11.81 -1.21
CA VAL A 324 -7.88 -11.27 -2.56
C VAL A 324 -8.05 -12.38 -3.60
N ASP A 325 -8.68 -12.05 -4.72
CA ASP A 325 -8.68 -12.89 -5.91
C ASP A 325 -7.33 -12.75 -6.62
N SER A 326 -6.45 -13.73 -6.39
CA SER A 326 -5.06 -13.72 -6.86
C SER A 326 -4.96 -13.68 -8.39
N GLU A 327 -5.79 -14.45 -9.10
CA GLU A 327 -5.78 -14.51 -10.56
C GLU A 327 -6.25 -13.19 -11.17
N ARG A 328 -7.33 -12.63 -10.65
CA ARG A 328 -7.88 -11.35 -11.08
C ARG A 328 -6.89 -10.21 -10.82
N PHE A 329 -6.21 -10.24 -9.66
CA PHE A 329 -5.15 -9.29 -9.32
C PHE A 329 -3.98 -9.39 -10.31
N ALA A 330 -3.45 -10.59 -10.56
CA ALA A 330 -2.35 -10.80 -11.48
C ALA A 330 -2.70 -10.34 -12.91
N ASN A 331 -3.93 -10.61 -13.36
CA ASN A 331 -4.43 -10.14 -14.65
C ASN A 331 -4.45 -8.61 -14.74
N LEU A 332 -4.97 -7.93 -13.70
CA LEU A 332 -5.02 -6.46 -13.63
C LEU A 332 -3.62 -5.85 -13.65
N LEU A 333 -2.67 -6.42 -12.89
CA LEU A 333 -1.29 -5.92 -12.82
C LEU A 333 -0.55 -6.10 -14.15
N VAL A 334 -0.61 -7.29 -14.77
CA VAL A 334 0.03 -7.55 -16.07
C VAL A 334 -0.55 -6.66 -17.15
N ASP A 335 -1.87 -6.48 -17.18
CA ASP A 335 -2.56 -5.56 -18.10
C ASP A 335 -2.09 -4.10 -17.91
N ALA A 336 -1.98 -3.66 -16.66
CA ALA A 336 -1.49 -2.32 -16.34
C ALA A 336 -0.04 -2.10 -16.81
N ILE A 337 0.86 -3.05 -16.58
CA ILE A 337 2.26 -2.97 -17.03
C ILE A 337 2.33 -3.02 -18.56
N GLY A 338 1.43 -3.74 -19.20
CA GLY A 338 1.31 -3.77 -20.68
C GLY A 338 0.93 -2.44 -21.32
N HIS A 339 0.51 -1.45 -20.53
CA HIS A 339 0.10 -0.14 -21.03
C HIS A 339 1.29 0.80 -21.33
N PHE A 340 2.47 0.51 -20.80
CA PHE A 340 3.67 1.34 -20.97
C PHE A 340 4.51 0.90 -22.17
N ASP A 341 5.29 1.82 -22.72
CA ASP A 341 6.20 1.55 -23.88
C ASP A 341 7.52 0.86 -23.44
#